data_9bb61211db548cea710789630e8c98f1
#
_entry.id   9bb61211db548cea710789630e8c98f1
#
_cell.length_a   1.000
_cell.length_b   1.000
_cell.length_c   1.000
_cell.angle_alpha   90.00
_cell.angle_beta   90.00
_cell.angle_gamma   90.00
#
_symmetry.space_group_name_H-M   'P 1'
#
loop_
_entity.id
_entity.type
_entity.pdbx_description
1 polymer ?
#
loop_
_entity_poly.entity_id
_entity_poly.type
_entity_poly.pdbx_seq_one_letter_code
_entity_poly.pdbx_strand_id
1 'polypeptide(L)'
;FCNAEKETAKYMGVDEYYLMDKEADTVPIGANRLLYLPYLMGERTPHLDPDARGMFFGLSAMHTKKDMLRAVMEGVAYSLRDCMEICREMNINVSDMMACGGGGSSPLWRQMLADLYGCPVKTSASKEGPALGVAILAMVAAGIYASVPEACEQICGVDKVQEPVADHVP
;
A
#
# COMPACT_ATOMS: atom_id res chain seq x y z
N PHE A 1 15.03 -9.28 -2.90
CA PHE A 1 14.53 -9.78 -1.62
C PHE A 1 13.70 -11.05 -1.80
N CYS A 2 12.60 -11.04 -2.57
CA CYS A 2 11.73 -12.21 -2.76
C CYS A 2 12.48 -13.50 -3.12
N ASN A 3 13.45 -13.45 -4.00
CA ASN A 3 14.22 -14.64 -4.41
C ASN A 3 15.02 -15.26 -3.26
N ALA A 4 15.46 -14.47 -2.29
CA ALA A 4 16.19 -14.97 -1.13
C ALA A 4 15.27 -15.74 -0.16
N GLU A 5 13.98 -15.39 -0.13
CA GLU A 5 13.02 -16.00 0.79
C GLU A 5 12.27 -17.21 0.18
N LYS A 6 12.33 -17.43 -1.13
CA LYS A 6 11.52 -18.44 -1.82
C LYS A 6 11.71 -19.86 -1.27
N GLU A 7 12.95 -20.27 -1.00
CA GLU A 7 13.20 -21.61 -0.48
C GLU A 7 12.70 -21.78 0.94
N THR A 8 12.94 -20.77 1.79
CA THR A 8 12.45 -20.76 3.18
C THR A 8 10.94 -20.75 3.22
N ALA A 9 10.30 -19.90 2.41
CA ALA A 9 8.84 -19.81 2.29
C ALA A 9 8.24 -21.14 1.84
N LYS A 10 8.83 -21.78 0.83
CA LYS A 10 8.41 -23.10 0.35
C LYS A 10 8.52 -24.17 1.44
N TYR A 11 9.61 -24.18 2.19
CA TYR A 11 9.81 -25.11 3.30
C TYR A 11 8.79 -24.91 4.43
N MET A 12 8.46 -23.65 4.73
CA MET A 12 7.48 -23.27 5.76
C MET A 12 6.03 -23.35 5.30
N GLY A 13 5.76 -23.53 4.01
CA GLY A 13 4.40 -23.53 3.46
C GLY A 13 3.70 -22.17 3.51
N VAL A 14 4.47 -21.08 3.44
CA VAL A 14 3.98 -19.70 3.47
C VAL A 14 4.42 -18.94 2.22
N ASP A 15 3.84 -17.75 2.00
CA ASP A 15 4.24 -16.83 0.95
C ASP A 15 5.54 -16.09 1.34
N GLU A 16 6.41 -15.81 0.37
CA GLU A 16 7.64 -15.07 0.61
C GLU A 16 7.41 -13.66 1.11
N TYR A 17 6.32 -13.02 0.72
CA TYR A 17 5.94 -11.69 1.23
C TYR A 17 5.57 -11.73 2.71
N TYR A 18 4.97 -12.83 3.17
CA TYR A 18 4.70 -13.02 4.60
C TYR A 18 6.00 -13.01 5.43
N LEU A 19 7.06 -13.67 4.94
CA LEU A 19 8.36 -13.67 5.63
C LEU A 19 8.98 -12.27 5.67
N MET A 20 8.93 -11.56 4.53
CA MET A 20 9.44 -10.20 4.43
C MET A 20 8.67 -9.24 5.35
N ASP A 21 7.36 -9.36 5.44
CA ASP A 21 6.53 -8.60 6.39
C ASP A 21 6.97 -8.84 7.83
N LYS A 22 7.17 -10.11 8.22
CA LYS A 22 7.63 -10.48 9.55
C LYS A 22 9.02 -9.93 9.88
N GLU A 23 9.93 -9.92 8.91
CA GLU A 23 11.25 -9.31 9.09
C GLU A 23 11.15 -7.78 9.24
N ALA A 24 10.39 -7.12 8.38
CA ALA A 24 10.19 -5.68 8.43
C ALA A 24 9.47 -5.21 9.71
N ASP A 25 8.56 -6.02 10.25
CA ASP A 25 7.81 -5.73 11.48
C ASP A 25 8.72 -5.68 12.73
N THR A 26 9.89 -6.32 12.68
CA THR A 26 10.88 -6.26 13.77
C THR A 26 11.68 -4.96 13.81
N VAL A 27 11.56 -4.12 12.79
CA VAL A 27 12.30 -2.87 12.64
C VAL A 27 11.42 -1.69 13.09
N PRO A 28 11.94 -0.74 13.86
CA PRO A 28 11.15 0.42 14.28
C PRO A 28 10.70 1.29 13.10
N ILE A 29 9.64 2.06 13.32
CA ILE A 29 9.14 3.08 12.39
C ILE A 29 10.31 4.01 12.04
N GLY A 30 10.42 4.37 10.74
CA GLY A 30 11.50 5.17 10.20
C GLY A 30 12.76 4.36 9.84
N ALA A 31 12.66 3.00 9.83
CA ALA A 31 13.68 2.08 9.34
C ALA A 31 15.11 2.44 9.81
N ASN A 32 15.28 2.83 11.09
CA ASN A 32 16.54 3.31 11.65
C ASN A 32 17.17 4.48 10.85
N ARG A 33 16.36 5.38 10.32
CA ARG A 33 16.73 6.56 9.48
C ARG A 33 17.21 6.18 8.07
N LEU A 34 16.85 5.01 7.58
CA LEU A 34 17.06 4.61 6.19
C LEU A 34 15.84 4.99 5.37
N LEU A 35 16.00 5.89 4.41
CA LEU A 35 14.95 6.28 3.47
C LEU A 35 15.12 5.54 2.15
N TYR A 36 14.01 5.25 1.50
CA TYR A 36 13.97 4.68 0.16
C TYR A 36 13.10 5.50 -0.76
N LEU A 37 13.64 5.86 -1.93
CA LEU A 37 12.89 6.48 -3.01
C LEU A 37 12.47 5.40 -4.02
N PRO A 38 11.17 5.18 -4.26
CA PRO A 38 10.68 4.05 -5.06
C PRO A 38 10.72 4.26 -6.59
N TYR A 39 11.36 5.31 -7.08
CA TYR A 39 11.28 5.78 -8.46
C TYR A 39 12.16 4.97 -9.44
N LEU A 40 11.98 3.65 -9.47
CA LEU A 40 12.84 2.72 -10.23
C LEU A 40 12.85 2.97 -11.74
N MET A 41 11.73 3.40 -12.30
CA MET A 41 11.50 3.62 -13.72
C MET A 41 11.01 5.04 -14.03
N GLY A 42 11.41 5.99 -13.25
CA GLY A 42 10.89 7.34 -13.25
C GLY A 42 9.72 7.51 -12.30
N GLU A 43 9.22 8.71 -12.20
CA GLU A 43 8.10 9.09 -11.36
C GLU A 43 7.03 9.80 -12.21
N ARG A 44 5.79 9.35 -12.08
CA ARG A 44 4.66 9.93 -12.83
C ARG A 44 3.88 10.95 -12.01
N THR A 45 3.61 10.64 -10.75
CA THR A 45 2.74 11.43 -9.88
C THR A 45 3.27 11.38 -8.44
N PRO A 46 3.57 12.52 -7.82
CA PRO A 46 3.26 13.89 -8.26
C PRO A 46 4.37 14.60 -9.05
N HIS A 47 5.58 14.07 -9.13
CA HIS A 47 6.76 14.82 -9.58
C HIS A 47 6.91 14.91 -11.11
N LEU A 48 6.32 13.95 -11.84
CA LEU A 48 6.40 13.86 -13.32
C LEU A 48 7.84 13.94 -13.85
N ASP A 49 8.74 13.15 -13.26
CA ASP A 49 10.14 13.07 -13.62
C ASP A 49 10.48 11.68 -14.18
N PRO A 50 10.63 11.52 -15.52
CA PRO A 50 10.98 10.24 -16.13
C PRO A 50 12.41 9.80 -15.84
N ASP A 51 13.27 10.71 -15.38
CA ASP A 51 14.67 10.46 -15.10
C ASP A 51 14.94 10.16 -13.62
N ALA A 52 13.94 10.32 -12.74
CA ALA A 52 14.03 9.91 -11.35
C ALA A 52 14.41 8.42 -11.23
N ARG A 53 15.22 8.10 -10.23
CA ARG A 53 15.66 6.72 -9.97
C ARG A 53 15.48 6.35 -8.50
N GLY A 54 15.29 5.05 -8.26
CA GLY A 54 15.24 4.49 -6.92
C GLY A 54 16.56 4.68 -6.19
N MET A 55 16.48 5.01 -4.90
CA MET A 55 17.66 5.27 -4.08
C MET A 55 17.40 4.90 -2.63
N PHE A 56 18.42 4.33 -1.97
CA PHE A 56 18.50 4.31 -0.52
C PHE A 56 19.34 5.49 -0.03
N PHE A 57 18.78 6.28 0.87
CA PHE A 57 19.46 7.42 1.47
C PHE A 57 19.67 7.18 2.96
N GLY A 58 20.89 7.44 3.45
CA GLY A 58 21.25 7.22 4.85
C GLY A 58 21.77 5.82 5.16
N LEU A 59 22.07 4.99 4.15
CA LEU A 59 22.60 3.64 4.34
C LEU A 59 23.95 3.68 5.09
N SER A 60 24.08 2.85 6.10
CA SER A 60 25.28 2.70 6.92
C SER A 60 25.57 1.23 7.22
N ALA A 61 26.72 0.94 7.82
CA ALA A 61 27.11 -0.42 8.21
C ALA A 61 26.22 -1.03 9.31
N MET A 62 25.37 -0.23 9.94
CA MET A 62 24.42 -0.72 10.96
C MET A 62 23.16 -1.31 10.37
N HIS A 63 22.81 -0.97 9.12
CA HIS A 63 21.59 -1.42 8.48
C HIS A 63 21.71 -2.85 7.99
N THR A 64 20.65 -3.61 8.18
CA THR A 64 20.50 -4.99 7.76
C THR A 64 19.49 -5.12 6.63
N LYS A 65 19.32 -6.32 6.08
CA LYS A 65 18.26 -6.62 5.12
C LYS A 65 16.87 -6.21 5.62
N LYS A 66 16.61 -6.37 6.92
CA LYS A 66 15.31 -6.03 7.54
C LYS A 66 15.03 -4.54 7.49
N ASP A 67 16.05 -3.72 7.77
CA ASP A 67 15.94 -2.26 7.67
C ASP A 67 15.66 -1.82 6.23
N MET A 68 16.31 -2.47 5.27
CA MET A 68 16.06 -2.19 3.85
C MET A 68 14.64 -2.59 3.42
N LEU A 69 14.13 -3.74 3.89
CA LEU A 69 12.75 -4.15 3.64
C LEU A 69 11.76 -3.14 4.21
N ARG A 70 11.96 -2.74 5.46
CA ARG A 70 11.12 -1.73 6.12
C ARG A 70 11.17 -0.41 5.37
N ALA A 71 12.37 0.08 5.02
CA ALA A 71 12.55 1.31 4.27
C ALA A 71 11.86 1.28 2.90
N VAL A 72 11.88 0.15 2.19
CA VAL A 72 11.16 -0.01 0.91
C VAL A 72 9.65 0.14 1.12
N MET A 73 9.08 -0.51 2.12
CA MET A 73 7.65 -0.42 2.40
C MET A 73 7.26 1.01 2.78
N GLU A 74 8.01 1.64 3.67
CA GLU A 74 7.79 3.02 4.09
C GLU A 74 7.97 4.00 2.93
N GLY A 75 9.01 3.85 2.12
CA GLY A 75 9.27 4.72 0.97
C GLY A 75 8.15 4.73 -0.07
N VAL A 76 7.57 3.56 -0.36
CA VAL A 76 6.37 3.48 -1.21
C VAL A 76 5.17 4.16 -0.54
N ALA A 77 4.99 3.96 0.78
CA ALA A 77 3.90 4.60 1.51
C ALA A 77 4.06 6.14 1.57
N TYR A 78 5.27 6.67 1.71
CA TYR A 78 5.55 8.10 1.64
C TYR A 78 5.24 8.68 0.26
N SER A 79 5.65 8.02 -0.82
CA SER A 79 5.32 8.45 -2.18
C SER A 79 3.81 8.52 -2.43
N LEU A 80 3.05 7.57 -1.89
CA LEU A 80 1.59 7.60 -1.96
C LEU A 80 1.01 8.72 -1.06
N ARG A 81 1.65 9.04 0.07
CA ARG A 81 1.25 10.16 0.93
C ARG A 81 1.41 11.49 0.20
N ASP A 82 2.45 11.68 -0.61
CA ASP A 82 2.63 12.90 -1.42
C ASP A 82 1.41 13.12 -2.33
N CYS A 83 0.88 12.07 -2.93
CA CYS A 83 -0.35 12.16 -3.73
C CYS A 83 -1.58 12.55 -2.87
N MET A 84 -1.65 12.07 -1.63
CA MET A 84 -2.71 12.43 -0.68
C MET A 84 -2.64 13.91 -0.28
N GLU A 85 -1.44 14.45 -0.09
CA GLU A 85 -1.27 15.88 0.25
C GLU A 85 -1.79 16.77 -0.90
N ILE A 86 -1.55 16.39 -2.15
CA ILE A 86 -2.12 17.11 -3.30
C ILE A 86 -3.66 17.08 -3.27
N CYS A 87 -4.26 15.94 -2.95
CA CYS A 87 -5.72 15.87 -2.79
C CYS A 87 -6.21 16.84 -1.70
N ARG A 88 -5.49 16.93 -0.58
CA ARG A 88 -5.81 17.87 0.52
C ARG A 88 -5.67 19.33 0.09
N GLU A 89 -4.59 19.67 -0.62
CA GLU A 89 -4.39 21.02 -1.18
C GLU A 89 -5.50 21.41 -2.17
N MET A 90 -6.04 20.43 -2.90
CA MET A 90 -7.20 20.62 -3.78
C MET A 90 -8.54 20.65 -3.03
N ASN A 91 -8.55 20.62 -1.70
CA ASN A 91 -9.72 20.53 -0.82
C ASN A 91 -10.58 19.27 -1.10
N ILE A 92 -9.98 18.20 -1.55
CA ILE A 92 -10.62 16.89 -1.67
C ILE A 92 -10.54 16.21 -0.29
N ASN A 93 -11.68 16.05 0.35
CA ASN A 93 -11.74 15.35 1.62
C ASN A 93 -11.65 13.84 1.41
N VAL A 94 -10.59 13.24 1.91
CA VAL A 94 -10.39 11.79 1.90
C VAL A 94 -10.67 11.25 3.30
N SER A 95 -11.84 10.64 3.48
CA SER A 95 -12.28 10.10 4.77
C SER A 95 -11.74 8.70 5.05
N ASP A 96 -11.47 7.95 4.01
CA ASP A 96 -10.95 6.58 4.07
C ASP A 96 -10.30 6.17 2.73
N MET A 97 -9.51 5.11 2.75
CA MET A 97 -8.81 4.61 1.58
C MET A 97 -9.10 3.11 1.38
N MET A 98 -9.16 2.69 0.13
CA MET A 98 -9.29 1.29 -0.24
C MET A 98 -7.95 0.76 -0.75
N ALA A 99 -7.33 -0.15 0.00
CA ALA A 99 -6.11 -0.85 -0.42
C ALA A 99 -6.47 -2.07 -1.27
N CYS A 100 -5.99 -2.09 -2.50
CA CYS A 100 -6.21 -3.18 -3.45
C CYS A 100 -4.88 -3.85 -3.82
N GLY A 101 -4.97 -5.06 -4.38
CA GLY A 101 -3.80 -5.80 -4.85
C GLY A 101 -3.00 -6.46 -3.73
N GLY A 102 -1.81 -6.96 -4.06
CA GLY A 102 -0.96 -7.75 -3.16
C GLY A 102 -0.56 -7.00 -1.88
N GLY A 103 -0.19 -5.72 -1.99
CA GLY A 103 0.17 -4.90 -0.83
C GLY A 103 -0.97 -4.75 0.19
N GLY A 104 -2.22 -4.65 -0.28
CA GLY A 104 -3.40 -4.64 0.59
C GLY A 104 -3.58 -5.89 1.44
N SER A 105 -2.94 -7.00 1.09
CA SER A 105 -2.98 -8.26 1.85
C SER A 105 -2.10 -8.22 3.10
N SER A 106 -1.04 -7.40 3.13
CA SER A 106 -0.13 -7.27 4.25
C SER A 106 -0.76 -6.47 5.42
N PRO A 107 -0.91 -7.07 6.62
CA PRO A 107 -1.39 -6.33 7.78
C PRO A 107 -0.44 -5.19 8.19
N LEU A 108 0.87 -5.44 8.11
CA LEU A 108 1.89 -4.46 8.44
C LEU A 108 1.79 -3.25 7.52
N TRP A 109 1.69 -3.49 6.20
CA TRP A 109 1.63 -2.39 5.25
C TRP A 109 0.33 -1.60 5.34
N ARG A 110 -0.81 -2.28 5.57
CA ARG A 110 -2.08 -1.57 5.84
C ARG A 110 -1.98 -0.65 7.06
N GLN A 111 -1.30 -1.11 8.13
CA GLN A 111 -1.09 -0.25 9.30
C GLN A 111 -0.22 0.96 8.95
N MET A 112 0.90 0.77 8.25
CA MET A 112 1.75 1.87 7.78
C MET A 112 0.96 2.89 6.95
N LEU A 113 0.12 2.40 6.03
CA LEU A 113 -0.70 3.27 5.19
C LEU A 113 -1.74 4.02 6.02
N ALA A 114 -2.43 3.35 6.95
CA ALA A 114 -3.41 4.00 7.83
C ALA A 114 -2.76 5.10 8.69
N ASP A 115 -1.61 4.80 9.29
CA ASP A 115 -0.85 5.72 10.13
C ASP A 115 -0.38 6.94 9.31
N LEU A 116 0.21 6.72 8.14
CA LEU A 116 0.71 7.79 7.29
C LEU A 116 -0.41 8.65 6.68
N TYR A 117 -1.53 8.06 6.34
CA TYR A 117 -2.65 8.83 5.77
C TYR A 117 -3.50 9.51 6.83
N GLY A 118 -3.44 9.04 8.08
CA GLY A 118 -4.28 9.54 9.16
C GLY A 118 -5.76 9.25 8.94
N CYS A 119 -6.09 8.21 8.19
CA CYS A 119 -7.45 7.77 7.94
C CYS A 119 -7.54 6.23 7.82
N PRO A 120 -8.73 5.64 8.02
CA PRO A 120 -8.92 4.21 7.90
C PRO A 120 -8.53 3.67 6.51
N VAL A 121 -7.80 2.56 6.49
CA VAL A 121 -7.48 1.81 5.27
C VAL A 121 -8.33 0.54 5.26
N LYS A 122 -9.15 0.41 4.24
CA LYS A 122 -10.08 -0.70 4.03
C LYS A 122 -9.53 -1.67 2.97
N THR A 123 -9.94 -2.92 3.02
CA THR A 123 -9.72 -3.88 1.93
C THR A 123 -11.05 -4.36 1.37
N SER A 124 -11.07 -4.62 0.06
CA SER A 124 -12.24 -5.20 -0.58
C SER A 124 -12.34 -6.68 -0.28
N ALA A 125 -13.55 -7.18 -0.12
CA ALA A 125 -13.84 -8.62 -0.06
C ALA A 125 -13.48 -9.34 -1.39
N SER A 126 -13.51 -8.61 -2.50
CA SER A 126 -13.04 -9.10 -3.80
C SER A 126 -11.55 -8.78 -4.00
N LYS A 127 -10.79 -9.78 -4.46
CA LYS A 127 -9.38 -9.60 -4.84
C LYS A 127 -9.22 -8.92 -6.21
N GLU A 128 -10.30 -8.88 -7.01
CA GLU A 128 -10.31 -8.44 -8.39
C GLU A 128 -10.77 -6.98 -8.53
N GLY A 129 -9.91 -6.03 -8.16
CA GLY A 129 -10.25 -4.60 -8.17
C GLY A 129 -10.68 -4.07 -9.56
N PRO A 130 -9.79 -4.00 -10.57
CA PRO A 130 -10.12 -3.43 -11.88
C PRO A 130 -11.16 -4.26 -12.65
N ALA A 131 -11.07 -5.58 -12.62
CA ALA A 131 -12.02 -6.48 -13.27
C ALA A 131 -13.43 -6.36 -12.68
N LEU A 132 -13.52 -6.24 -11.35
CA LEU A 132 -14.79 -5.99 -10.66
C LEU A 132 -15.40 -4.65 -11.08
N GLY A 133 -14.60 -3.59 -11.20
CA GLY A 133 -15.06 -2.29 -11.65
C GLY A 133 -15.68 -2.35 -13.06
N VAL A 134 -15.01 -3.01 -14.00
CA VAL A 134 -15.53 -3.21 -15.35
C VAL A 134 -16.82 -4.04 -15.35
N ALA A 135 -16.87 -5.09 -14.52
CA ALA A 135 -18.08 -5.92 -14.39
C ALA A 135 -19.27 -5.10 -13.85
N ILE A 136 -19.06 -4.23 -12.86
CA ILE A 136 -20.08 -3.32 -12.33
C ILE A 136 -20.60 -2.40 -13.43
N LEU A 137 -19.73 -1.78 -14.21
CA LEU A 137 -20.14 -0.92 -15.33
C LEU A 137 -20.95 -1.68 -16.37
N ALA A 138 -20.55 -2.91 -16.70
CA ALA A 138 -21.28 -3.77 -17.63
C ALA A 138 -22.68 -4.16 -17.09
N MET A 139 -22.80 -4.47 -15.81
CA MET A 139 -24.07 -4.79 -15.17
C MET A 139 -25.04 -3.61 -15.17
N VAL A 140 -24.55 -2.39 -14.93
CA VAL A 140 -25.35 -1.17 -15.02
C VAL A 140 -25.78 -0.93 -16.46
N ALA A 141 -24.88 -1.07 -17.44
CA ALA A 141 -25.19 -0.91 -18.86
C ALA A 141 -26.22 -1.94 -19.35
N ALA A 142 -26.21 -3.16 -18.78
CA ALA A 142 -27.18 -4.21 -19.08
C ALA A 142 -28.52 -4.05 -18.31
N GLY A 143 -28.67 -3.02 -17.49
CA GLY A 143 -29.88 -2.77 -16.70
C GLY A 143 -30.10 -3.71 -15.51
N ILE A 144 -29.07 -4.42 -15.06
CA ILE A 144 -29.14 -5.29 -13.87
C ILE A 144 -29.22 -4.43 -12.60
N TYR A 145 -28.51 -3.30 -12.58
CA TYR A 145 -28.58 -2.28 -11.54
C TYR A 145 -28.95 -0.93 -12.16
N ALA A 146 -29.66 -0.10 -11.44
CA ALA A 146 -30.08 1.20 -11.91
C ALA A 146 -28.93 2.22 -11.97
N SER A 147 -27.90 2.03 -11.11
CA SER A 147 -26.77 2.94 -11.04
C SER A 147 -25.50 2.25 -10.51
N VAL A 148 -24.34 2.87 -10.77
CA VAL A 148 -23.04 2.40 -10.24
C VAL A 148 -23.01 2.42 -8.70
N PRO A 149 -23.49 3.47 -8.00
CA PRO A 149 -23.55 3.45 -6.54
C PRO A 149 -24.35 2.27 -5.98
N GLU A 150 -25.53 2.02 -6.52
CA GLU A 150 -26.36 0.88 -6.11
C GLU A 150 -25.64 -0.45 -6.28
N ALA A 151 -25.02 -0.67 -7.43
CA ALA A 151 -24.24 -1.89 -7.69
C ALA A 151 -23.07 -2.03 -6.72
N CYS A 152 -22.35 -0.92 -6.44
CA CYS A 152 -21.24 -0.90 -5.49
C CYS A 152 -21.70 -1.25 -4.07
N GLU A 153 -22.82 -0.71 -3.60
CA GLU A 153 -23.35 -1.02 -2.27
C GLU A 153 -23.65 -2.50 -2.09
N GLN A 154 -24.08 -3.17 -3.15
CA GLN A 154 -24.42 -4.59 -3.09
C GLN A 154 -23.25 -5.54 -3.33
N ILE A 155 -22.27 -5.13 -4.12
CA ILE A 155 -21.17 -6.00 -4.58
C ILE A 155 -19.86 -5.72 -3.85
N CYS A 156 -19.56 -4.44 -3.54
CA CYS A 156 -18.29 -4.02 -2.95
C CYS A 156 -18.35 -4.14 -1.42
N GLY A 157 -18.24 -5.37 -0.91
CA GLY A 157 -18.08 -5.60 0.53
C GLY A 157 -16.72 -5.15 1.03
N VAL A 158 -16.68 -4.60 2.26
CA VAL A 158 -15.44 -4.35 3.01
C VAL A 158 -15.09 -5.61 3.78
N ASP A 159 -13.86 -6.13 3.59
CA ASP A 159 -13.36 -7.32 4.31
C ASP A 159 -12.70 -6.90 5.64
N LYS A 160 -11.76 -5.96 5.58
CA LYS A 160 -11.01 -5.50 6.76
C LYS A 160 -10.94 -3.98 6.78
N VAL A 161 -10.87 -3.44 7.99
CA VAL A 161 -10.62 -2.02 8.24
C VAL A 161 -9.41 -1.94 9.17
N GLN A 162 -8.43 -1.11 8.80
CA GLN A 162 -7.26 -0.82 9.60
C GLN A 162 -7.33 0.65 10.02
N GLU A 163 -7.52 0.89 11.31
CA GLU A 163 -7.54 2.24 11.86
C GLU A 163 -6.11 2.76 12.08
N PRO A 164 -5.87 4.06 11.92
CA PRO A 164 -4.59 4.67 12.27
C PRO A 164 -4.36 4.63 13.78
N VAL A 165 -3.11 4.42 14.19
CA VAL A 165 -2.68 4.56 15.59
C VAL A 165 -2.33 6.02 15.84
N ALA A 166 -3.01 6.67 16.79
CA ALA A 166 -2.89 8.12 17.02
C ALA A 166 -1.44 8.60 17.24
N ASP A 167 -0.64 7.82 17.95
CA ASP A 167 0.77 8.13 18.25
C ASP A 167 1.71 7.96 17.04
N HIS A 168 1.24 7.35 15.95
CA HIS A 168 2.01 7.11 14.74
C HIS A 168 1.66 8.10 13.62
N VAL A 169 0.55 8.83 13.74
CA VAL A 169 0.11 9.81 12.72
C VAL A 169 1.04 11.02 12.79
N PRO A 170 1.68 11.41 11.66
CA PRO A 170 2.62 12.55 11.62
C PRO A 170 1.95 13.91 11.75
#